data_a0d071a238fb2443b32a7681c53e746c
#
_entry.id   a0d071a238fb2443b32a7681c53e746c
#
_cell.length_a   1.000
_cell.length_b   1.000
_cell.length_c   1.000
_cell.angle_alpha   90.00
_cell.angle_beta   90.00
_cell.angle_gamma   90.00
#
_symmetry.space_group_name_H-M   'P 1'
#
loop_
_entity.id
_entity.type
_entity.pdbx_description
1 polymer ?
#
loop_
_entity_poly.entity_id
_entity_poly.type
_entity_poly.pdbx_seq_one_letter_code
_entity_poly.pdbx_strand_id
1 'polypeptide(L)'
;MKKLVLAVTTASLLAVSATTYAATPDKIFVKDKQIQSDVAPIVDKGRVLVPLRAMSDSLGASVSWNQKSKTATIRKWSETVKLTAGKDIAYYDKAGQSNNLTLDVSVKIVNNRVYVPLRFLSQFFGYQVAVSGDSVFVNSPLSQNEQDILYRGELAKARQFMIDKGTNTAHYAQKPIPYTHDREGFETTFLFPIGEANRFFMISDDTVSFYKLQDDFFVVTWQAHIPVGQKDTLQLFLENKVTDTTGSKPEIKEFFYYRNSGHMTSTNITTGKIGMDGKMTEMGVKRIAGDEIKEQSGSLALKLLDEIRAETNQ
;
A
#
# COMPACT_ATOMS: atom_id res chain seq x y z
N MET A 1 29.98 -41.93 -63.89
CA MET A 1 30.16 -41.39 -62.53
C MET A 1 30.24 -39.89 -62.65
N LYS A 2 29.14 -39.19 -62.43
CA LYS A 2 29.06 -37.71 -62.45
C LYS A 2 29.12 -37.20 -61.02
N LYS A 3 30.16 -36.42 -60.68
CA LYS A 3 30.30 -35.75 -59.39
C LYS A 3 29.48 -34.47 -59.40
N LEU A 4 28.48 -34.40 -58.54
CA LEU A 4 27.69 -33.20 -58.31
C LEU A 4 28.43 -32.33 -57.27
N VAL A 5 28.86 -31.15 -57.68
CA VAL A 5 29.44 -30.14 -56.76
C VAL A 5 28.31 -29.27 -56.24
N LEU A 6 28.04 -29.36 -54.93
CA LEU A 6 27.07 -28.52 -54.23
C LEU A 6 27.74 -27.23 -53.76
N ALA A 7 27.44 -26.12 -54.38
CA ALA A 7 27.88 -24.81 -53.93
C ALA A 7 26.98 -24.30 -52.78
N VAL A 8 27.55 -24.19 -51.59
CA VAL A 8 26.88 -23.58 -50.43
C VAL A 8 27.13 -22.08 -50.45
N THR A 9 26.12 -21.32 -50.82
CA THR A 9 26.13 -19.85 -50.69
C THR A 9 25.74 -19.47 -49.29
N THR A 10 26.71 -19.05 -48.45
CA THR A 10 26.47 -18.42 -47.14
C THR A 10 25.92 -17.00 -47.32
N ALA A 11 24.63 -16.83 -47.13
CA ALA A 11 24.00 -15.51 -47.03
C ALA A 11 24.30 -14.95 -45.63
N SER A 12 25.20 -13.97 -45.54
CA SER A 12 25.47 -13.20 -44.33
C SER A 12 24.28 -12.27 -44.08
N LEU A 13 23.42 -12.61 -43.09
CA LEU A 13 22.42 -11.68 -42.54
C LEU A 13 23.18 -10.61 -41.75
N LEU A 14 23.34 -9.43 -42.34
CA LEU A 14 23.68 -8.21 -41.60
C LEU A 14 22.50 -7.85 -40.73
N ALA A 15 22.53 -8.22 -39.43
CA ALA A 15 21.63 -7.71 -38.43
C ALA A 15 21.89 -6.22 -38.22
N VAL A 16 21.15 -5.38 -38.91
CA VAL A 16 21.11 -3.95 -38.64
C VAL A 16 20.43 -3.79 -37.26
N SER A 17 21.24 -3.59 -36.24
CA SER A 17 20.79 -3.19 -34.93
C SER A 17 20.16 -1.80 -35.05
N ALA A 18 18.86 -1.73 -35.26
CA ALA A 18 18.11 -0.49 -35.17
C ALA A 18 18.24 0.01 -33.71
N THR A 19 19.11 0.99 -33.52
CA THR A 19 19.10 1.79 -32.28
C THR A 19 17.76 2.54 -32.24
N THR A 20 16.77 1.97 -31.57
CA THR A 20 15.54 2.69 -31.23
C THR A 20 15.95 3.81 -30.28
N TYR A 21 16.08 5.02 -30.83
CA TYR A 21 16.07 6.22 -30.00
C TYR A 21 14.68 6.25 -29.32
N ALA A 22 14.65 5.98 -28.02
CA ALA A 22 13.45 6.18 -27.25
C ALA A 22 13.07 7.67 -27.38
N ALA A 23 11.89 7.95 -27.92
CA ALA A 23 11.40 9.31 -28.02
C ALA A 23 11.41 9.94 -26.63
N THR A 24 11.79 11.22 -26.55
CA THR A 24 11.67 11.97 -25.28
C THR A 24 10.19 12.10 -24.96
N PRO A 25 9.72 11.62 -23.77
CA PRO A 25 8.31 11.73 -23.43
C PRO A 25 7.87 13.19 -23.38
N ASP A 26 6.69 13.49 -23.89
CA ASP A 26 6.08 14.83 -23.80
C ASP A 26 4.72 14.83 -23.07
N LYS A 27 4.15 13.65 -22.83
CA LYS A 27 2.87 13.45 -22.15
C LYS A 27 3.03 12.71 -20.84
N ILE A 28 2.18 13.03 -19.88
CA ILE A 28 2.13 12.36 -18.59
C ILE A 28 0.69 11.93 -18.32
N PHE A 29 0.50 10.67 -17.98
CA PHE A 29 -0.76 10.10 -17.56
C PHE A 29 -0.66 9.67 -16.11
N VAL A 30 -1.65 10.04 -15.30
CA VAL A 30 -1.80 9.58 -13.92
C VAL A 30 -3.15 8.89 -13.81
N LYS A 31 -3.15 7.60 -13.48
CA LYS A 31 -4.37 6.77 -13.43
C LYS A 31 -5.24 6.97 -14.69
N ASP A 32 -4.66 6.75 -15.85
CA ASP A 32 -5.25 6.87 -17.19
C ASP A 32 -5.73 8.28 -17.60
N LYS A 33 -5.55 9.29 -16.75
CA LYS A 33 -5.87 10.68 -17.08
C LYS A 33 -4.61 11.43 -17.49
N GLN A 34 -4.61 12.02 -18.67
CA GLN A 34 -3.54 12.93 -19.06
C GLN A 34 -3.56 14.16 -18.17
N ILE A 35 -2.44 14.43 -17.51
CA ILE A 35 -2.29 15.62 -16.68
C ILE A 35 -1.79 16.80 -17.50
N GLN A 36 -2.27 18.00 -17.16
CA GLN A 36 -1.76 19.22 -17.72
C GLN A 36 -0.46 19.61 -16.99
N SER A 37 0.62 19.76 -17.74
CA SER A 37 1.88 20.28 -17.25
C SER A 37 2.34 21.42 -18.15
N ASP A 38 2.81 22.49 -17.57
CA ASP A 38 3.36 23.64 -18.31
C ASP A 38 4.73 23.32 -18.94
N VAL A 39 5.30 22.19 -18.61
CA VAL A 39 6.58 21.69 -19.13
C VAL A 39 6.56 20.20 -19.32
N ALA A 40 7.23 19.73 -20.38
CA ALA A 40 7.36 18.30 -20.68
C ALA A 40 8.36 17.61 -19.72
N PRO A 41 8.28 16.25 -19.57
CA PRO A 41 9.36 15.48 -18.99
C PRO A 41 10.69 15.69 -19.75
N ILE A 42 11.81 15.43 -19.08
CA ILE A 42 13.13 15.49 -19.70
C ILE A 42 13.87 14.16 -19.53
N VAL A 43 14.82 13.90 -20.39
CA VAL A 43 15.72 12.73 -20.27
C VAL A 43 17.10 13.20 -19.83
N ASP A 44 17.63 12.62 -18.76
CA ASP A 44 18.99 12.84 -18.29
C ASP A 44 19.68 11.52 -18.02
N LYS A 45 20.86 11.31 -18.63
CA LYS A 45 21.64 10.07 -18.50
C LYS A 45 20.80 8.80 -18.72
N GLY A 46 19.87 8.83 -19.68
CA GLY A 46 18.97 7.71 -19.98
C GLY A 46 17.87 7.48 -18.94
N ARG A 47 17.61 8.44 -18.05
CA ARG A 47 16.52 8.42 -17.07
C ARG A 47 15.51 9.52 -17.35
N VAL A 48 14.24 9.18 -17.25
CA VAL A 48 13.15 10.14 -17.38
C VAL A 48 12.98 10.88 -16.05
N LEU A 49 13.01 12.22 -16.13
CA LEU A 49 12.68 13.09 -15.02
C LEU A 49 11.35 13.80 -15.34
N VAL A 50 10.50 13.91 -14.34
CA VAL A 50 9.18 14.51 -14.43
C VAL A 50 9.09 15.81 -13.62
N PRO A 51 8.28 16.79 -14.05
CA PRO A 51 8.12 18.04 -13.32
C PRO A 51 7.40 17.77 -11.98
N LEU A 52 8.09 18.08 -10.87
CA LEU A 52 7.66 17.71 -9.53
C LEU A 52 6.26 18.26 -9.19
N ARG A 53 5.99 19.55 -9.48
CA ARG A 53 4.72 20.18 -9.10
C ARG A 53 3.53 19.52 -9.79
N ALA A 54 3.57 19.37 -11.11
CA ALA A 54 2.49 18.75 -11.88
C ALA A 54 2.19 17.33 -11.39
N MET A 55 3.24 16.57 -11.05
CA MET A 55 3.09 15.21 -10.50
C MET A 55 2.47 15.25 -9.10
N SER A 56 2.97 16.08 -8.21
CA SER A 56 2.51 16.11 -6.82
C SER A 56 1.04 16.50 -6.70
N ASP A 57 0.62 17.52 -7.45
CA ASP A 57 -0.79 17.95 -7.49
C ASP A 57 -1.71 16.82 -7.97
N SER A 58 -1.29 16.10 -9.01
CA SER A 58 -2.07 14.97 -9.57
C SER A 58 -2.10 13.75 -8.66
N LEU A 59 -1.12 13.61 -7.76
CA LEU A 59 -1.01 12.50 -6.79
C LEU A 59 -1.55 12.88 -5.39
N GLY A 60 -2.15 14.06 -5.24
CA GLY A 60 -2.69 14.53 -3.97
C GLY A 60 -1.61 14.78 -2.89
N ALA A 61 -0.41 15.16 -3.32
CA ALA A 61 0.69 15.54 -2.44
C ALA A 61 0.91 17.06 -2.45
N SER A 62 1.25 17.65 -1.32
CA SER A 62 1.61 19.06 -1.22
C SER A 62 3.12 19.25 -1.40
N VAL A 63 3.52 20.32 -2.08
CA VAL A 63 4.94 20.68 -2.30
C VAL A 63 5.22 22.09 -1.80
N SER A 64 6.27 22.23 -1.01
CA SER A 64 6.86 23.51 -0.66
C SER A 64 8.31 23.60 -1.15
N TRP A 65 8.74 24.82 -1.53
CA TRP A 65 10.08 25.06 -2.05
C TRP A 65 10.84 26.05 -1.16
N ASN A 66 12.05 25.68 -0.76
CA ASN A 66 12.97 26.55 -0.07
C ASN A 66 14.04 27.05 -1.04
N GLN A 67 13.96 28.34 -1.40
CA GLN A 67 14.85 28.96 -2.38
C GLN A 67 16.31 29.05 -1.91
N LYS A 68 16.57 29.18 -0.60
CA LYS A 68 17.92 29.31 -0.05
C LYS A 68 18.66 27.96 -0.09
N SER A 69 18.01 26.88 0.35
CA SER A 69 18.60 25.53 0.36
C SER A 69 18.38 24.79 -0.96
N LYS A 70 17.63 25.34 -1.92
CA LYS A 70 17.23 24.67 -3.17
C LYS A 70 16.58 23.31 -2.92
N THR A 71 15.72 23.23 -1.89
CA THR A 71 15.10 21.99 -1.42
C THR A 71 13.59 22.06 -1.59
N ALA A 72 13.02 21.05 -2.26
CA ALA A 72 11.61 20.76 -2.28
C ALA A 72 11.26 19.85 -1.08
N THR A 73 10.18 20.19 -0.38
CA THR A 73 9.59 19.31 0.63
C THR A 73 8.23 18.88 0.14
N ILE A 74 8.04 17.58 -0.04
CA ILE A 74 6.80 16.96 -0.48
C ILE A 74 6.15 16.29 0.75
N ARG A 75 4.83 16.47 0.90
CA ARG A 75 4.05 15.82 1.96
C ARG A 75 2.83 15.13 1.38
N LYS A 76 2.64 13.90 1.78
CA LYS A 76 1.42 13.14 1.54
C LYS A 76 1.15 12.28 2.78
N TRP A 77 -0.05 12.30 3.30
CA TRP A 77 -0.37 11.72 4.61
C TRP A 77 0.55 12.29 5.72
N SER A 78 1.00 11.47 6.66
CA SER A 78 2.02 11.86 7.65
C SER A 78 3.45 11.80 7.12
N GLU A 79 3.64 11.44 5.86
CA GLU A 79 4.95 11.23 5.26
C GLU A 79 5.50 12.51 4.66
N THR A 80 6.80 12.69 4.79
CA THR A 80 7.52 13.85 4.26
C THR A 80 8.77 13.38 3.53
N VAL A 81 9.04 13.95 2.36
CA VAL A 81 10.33 13.76 1.67
C VAL A 81 10.94 15.09 1.28
N LYS A 82 12.25 15.20 1.42
CA LYS A 82 13.07 16.37 1.07
C LYS A 82 13.99 16.02 -0.09
N LEU A 83 13.90 16.79 -1.17
CA LEU A 83 14.66 16.63 -2.40
C LEU A 83 15.46 17.90 -2.65
N THR A 84 16.80 17.83 -2.64
CA THR A 84 17.66 18.99 -2.86
C THR A 84 18.20 18.97 -4.30
N ALA A 85 18.08 20.07 -5.02
CA ALA A 85 18.59 20.20 -6.38
C ALA A 85 20.10 19.90 -6.45
N GLY A 86 20.51 19.12 -7.45
CA GLY A 86 21.87 18.68 -7.64
C GLY A 86 22.31 17.53 -6.75
N LYS A 87 21.42 17.02 -5.86
CA LYS A 87 21.69 15.84 -5.04
C LYS A 87 20.93 14.61 -5.58
N ASP A 88 21.52 13.46 -5.38
CA ASP A 88 20.99 12.15 -5.70
C ASP A 88 20.53 11.38 -4.45
N ILE A 89 20.42 12.07 -3.31
CA ILE A 89 19.89 11.52 -2.06
C ILE A 89 18.61 12.28 -1.68
N ALA A 90 17.52 11.55 -1.48
CA ALA A 90 16.29 12.01 -0.88
C ALA A 90 16.27 11.64 0.61
N TYR A 91 15.96 12.59 1.48
CA TYR A 91 15.73 12.33 2.91
C TYR A 91 14.23 12.28 3.16
N TYR A 92 13.77 11.27 3.87
CA TYR A 92 12.34 11.11 4.14
C TYR A 92 12.04 10.70 5.57
N ASP A 93 10.84 11.06 6.00
CA ASP A 93 10.22 10.56 7.23
C ASP A 93 8.94 9.79 6.82
N LYS A 94 8.87 8.54 7.24
CA LYS A 94 7.72 7.67 7.05
C LYS A 94 7.42 6.97 8.36
N ALA A 95 6.18 7.05 8.81
CA ALA A 95 5.74 6.47 10.08
C ALA A 95 6.59 6.91 11.30
N GLY A 96 7.11 8.15 11.30
CA GLY A 96 7.96 8.69 12.35
C GLY A 96 9.41 8.19 12.33
N GLN A 97 9.80 7.45 11.30
CA GLN A 97 11.16 6.99 11.09
C GLN A 97 11.82 7.76 9.96
N SER A 98 12.93 8.44 10.27
CA SER A 98 13.73 9.18 9.28
C SER A 98 14.75 8.26 8.62
N ASN A 99 14.84 8.34 7.30
CA ASN A 99 15.77 7.54 6.49
C ASN A 99 16.13 8.30 5.20
N ASN A 100 16.90 7.65 4.31
CA ASN A 100 17.25 8.20 3.02
C ASN A 100 17.06 7.17 1.89
N LEU A 101 16.92 7.71 0.67
CA LEU A 101 16.78 6.96 -0.56
C LEU A 101 17.74 7.52 -1.60
N THR A 102 18.56 6.66 -2.20
CA THR A 102 19.41 7.06 -3.32
C THR A 102 18.60 7.09 -4.61
N LEU A 103 18.64 8.23 -5.31
CA LEU A 103 18.03 8.43 -6.61
C LEU A 103 18.98 7.97 -7.71
N ASP A 104 18.45 7.44 -8.80
CA ASP A 104 19.27 6.98 -9.95
C ASP A 104 19.88 8.13 -10.76
N VAL A 105 19.32 9.32 -10.64
CA VAL A 105 19.91 10.61 -11.10
C VAL A 105 19.52 11.72 -10.15
N SER A 106 20.34 12.77 -10.09
CA SER A 106 20.09 13.91 -9.20
C SER A 106 18.85 14.72 -9.59
N VAL A 107 18.23 15.33 -8.59
CA VAL A 107 17.15 16.32 -8.79
C VAL A 107 17.70 17.53 -9.57
N LYS A 108 16.94 18.00 -10.56
CA LYS A 108 17.34 19.11 -11.43
C LYS A 108 16.42 20.31 -11.33
N ILE A 109 16.98 21.48 -11.60
CA ILE A 109 16.21 22.71 -11.89
C ILE A 109 16.51 23.08 -13.33
N VAL A 110 15.46 23.10 -14.16
CA VAL A 110 15.54 23.53 -15.56
C VAL A 110 14.44 24.57 -15.78
N ASN A 111 14.79 25.72 -16.30
CA ASN A 111 13.85 26.82 -16.56
C ASN A 111 12.93 27.12 -15.34
N ASN A 112 13.52 27.18 -14.16
CA ASN A 112 12.82 27.44 -12.89
C ASN A 112 11.75 26.37 -12.51
N ARG A 113 11.88 25.17 -13.03
CA ARG A 113 11.07 23.99 -12.68
C ARG A 113 11.93 22.91 -12.06
N VAL A 114 11.44 22.30 -10.99
CA VAL A 114 12.11 21.18 -10.32
C VAL A 114 11.69 19.88 -10.98
N TYR A 115 12.68 19.08 -11.37
CA TYR A 115 12.50 17.79 -11.99
C TYR A 115 13.05 16.68 -11.09
N VAL A 116 12.30 15.61 -10.95
CA VAL A 116 12.65 14.43 -10.15
C VAL A 116 12.64 13.16 -11.00
N PRO A 117 13.50 12.17 -10.69
CA PRO A 117 13.48 10.90 -11.41
C PRO A 117 12.11 10.23 -11.31
N LEU A 118 11.57 9.76 -12.44
CA LEU A 118 10.28 9.07 -12.46
C LEU A 118 10.22 7.89 -11.48
N ARG A 119 11.32 7.12 -11.40
CA ARG A 119 11.44 5.97 -10.49
C ARG A 119 11.27 6.34 -9.02
N PHE A 120 11.56 7.59 -8.63
CA PHE A 120 11.31 8.08 -7.27
C PHE A 120 9.85 7.90 -6.86
N LEU A 121 8.89 8.10 -7.77
CA LEU A 121 7.46 7.94 -7.49
C LEU A 121 7.09 6.49 -7.15
N SER A 122 7.74 5.53 -7.83
CA SER A 122 7.59 4.11 -7.51
C SER A 122 8.25 3.75 -6.17
N GLN A 123 9.48 4.18 -5.98
CA GLN A 123 10.29 3.81 -4.81
C GLN A 123 9.74 4.40 -3.50
N PHE A 124 9.24 5.63 -3.54
CA PHE A 124 8.76 6.30 -2.32
C PHE A 124 7.25 6.13 -2.10
N PHE A 125 6.44 6.38 -3.12
CA PHE A 125 4.98 6.32 -2.99
C PHE A 125 4.36 4.96 -3.36
N GLY A 126 5.12 4.05 -3.97
CA GLY A 126 4.61 2.74 -4.38
C GLY A 126 3.84 2.73 -5.71
N TYR A 127 3.78 3.83 -6.47
CA TYR A 127 3.12 3.85 -7.76
C TYR A 127 3.82 2.93 -8.79
N GLN A 128 3.05 2.30 -9.66
CA GLN A 128 3.60 1.65 -10.84
C GLN A 128 3.92 2.70 -11.90
N VAL A 129 5.16 2.73 -12.40
CA VAL A 129 5.60 3.71 -13.39
C VAL A 129 6.12 3.02 -14.64
N ALA A 130 5.75 3.58 -15.80
CA ALA A 130 6.19 3.09 -17.10
C ALA A 130 6.42 4.26 -18.07
N VAL A 131 7.26 4.02 -19.09
CA VAL A 131 7.44 4.91 -20.24
C VAL A 131 7.14 4.11 -21.48
N SER A 132 6.27 4.60 -22.34
CA SER A 132 5.92 3.98 -23.60
C SER A 132 5.75 5.04 -24.68
N GLY A 133 6.54 4.96 -25.75
CA GLY A 133 6.57 5.96 -26.81
C GLY A 133 6.91 7.35 -26.28
N ASP A 134 6.02 8.31 -26.50
CA ASP A 134 6.12 9.70 -26.08
C ASP A 134 5.46 9.96 -24.71
N SER A 135 5.08 8.92 -23.97
CA SER A 135 4.23 9.06 -22.78
C SER A 135 4.83 8.43 -21.54
N VAL A 136 4.66 9.10 -20.41
CA VAL A 136 4.91 8.61 -19.05
C VAL A 136 3.59 8.18 -18.43
N PHE A 137 3.56 7.00 -17.81
CA PHE A 137 2.42 6.48 -17.08
C PHE A 137 2.77 6.32 -15.61
N VAL A 138 1.91 6.83 -14.74
CA VAL A 138 1.95 6.66 -13.29
C VAL A 138 0.63 6.06 -12.84
N ASN A 139 0.65 4.76 -12.64
CA ASN A 139 -0.55 3.97 -12.39
C ASN A 139 -0.73 3.64 -10.91
N SER A 140 -1.88 3.06 -10.59
CA SER A 140 -2.19 2.52 -9.27
C SER A 140 -1.04 1.69 -8.69
N PRO A 141 -0.82 1.68 -7.36
CA PRO A 141 0.07 0.71 -6.71
C PRO A 141 -0.43 -0.73 -6.84
N LEU A 142 -1.74 -0.89 -7.10
CA LEU A 142 -2.37 -2.20 -7.30
C LEU A 142 -2.40 -2.56 -8.78
N SER A 143 -2.03 -3.78 -9.11
CA SER A 143 -2.24 -4.37 -10.44
C SER A 143 -3.75 -4.55 -10.71
N GLN A 144 -4.11 -4.71 -11.98
CA GLN A 144 -5.51 -4.95 -12.37
C GLN A 144 -6.11 -6.15 -11.64
N ASN A 145 -5.38 -7.26 -11.52
CA ASN A 145 -5.83 -8.44 -10.80
C ASN A 145 -6.09 -8.17 -9.30
N GLU A 146 -5.24 -7.37 -8.66
CA GLU A 146 -5.41 -6.96 -7.26
C GLU A 146 -6.62 -6.05 -7.08
N GLN A 147 -6.85 -5.12 -8.02
CA GLN A 147 -8.05 -4.29 -8.04
C GLN A 147 -9.31 -5.15 -8.25
N ASP A 148 -9.28 -6.13 -9.15
CA ASP A 148 -10.42 -7.02 -9.38
C ASP A 148 -10.74 -7.86 -8.12
N ILE A 149 -9.72 -8.36 -7.40
CA ILE A 149 -9.92 -9.03 -6.11
C ILE A 149 -10.59 -8.10 -5.11
N LEU A 150 -10.05 -6.88 -4.95
CA LEU A 150 -10.51 -5.92 -3.94
C LEU A 150 -11.89 -5.34 -4.24
N TYR A 151 -12.17 -4.99 -5.49
CA TYR A 151 -13.39 -4.25 -5.83
C TYR A 151 -14.54 -5.12 -6.34
N ARG A 152 -14.25 -6.30 -6.91
CA ARG A 152 -15.23 -7.16 -7.56
C ARG A 152 -15.21 -8.61 -7.10
N GLY A 153 -14.12 -9.02 -6.43
CA GLY A 153 -13.91 -10.39 -5.99
C GLY A 153 -14.82 -10.79 -4.83
N GLU A 154 -14.78 -12.07 -4.49
CA GLU A 154 -15.45 -12.61 -3.32
C GLU A 154 -14.98 -11.91 -2.04
N LEU A 155 -15.93 -11.67 -1.12
CA LEU A 155 -15.71 -10.95 0.12
C LEU A 155 -14.58 -11.55 0.98
N ALA A 156 -14.56 -12.88 1.12
CA ALA A 156 -13.51 -13.56 1.89
C ALA A 156 -12.12 -13.40 1.27
N LYS A 157 -12.01 -13.46 -0.05
CA LYS A 157 -10.74 -13.25 -0.76
C LYS A 157 -10.26 -11.80 -0.67
N ALA A 158 -11.19 -10.85 -0.80
CA ALA A 158 -10.88 -9.43 -0.65
C ALA A 158 -10.39 -9.10 0.77
N ARG A 159 -11.04 -9.64 1.82
CA ARG A 159 -10.60 -9.50 3.21
C ARG A 159 -9.23 -10.13 3.45
N GLN A 160 -8.98 -11.34 2.92
CA GLN A 160 -7.66 -11.96 3.03
C GLN A 160 -6.58 -11.07 2.40
N PHE A 161 -6.85 -10.54 1.21
CA PHE A 161 -5.92 -9.64 0.54
C PHE A 161 -5.66 -8.35 1.34
N MET A 162 -6.71 -7.76 1.94
CA MET A 162 -6.58 -6.59 2.82
C MET A 162 -5.72 -6.90 4.05
N ILE A 163 -5.88 -8.07 4.67
CA ILE A 163 -5.03 -8.50 5.79
C ILE A 163 -3.58 -8.65 5.32
N ASP A 164 -3.33 -9.43 4.29
CA ASP A 164 -1.98 -9.81 3.87
C ASP A 164 -1.18 -8.62 3.33
N LYS A 165 -1.80 -7.79 2.49
CA LYS A 165 -1.12 -6.67 1.84
C LYS A 165 -1.29 -5.36 2.63
N GLY A 166 -2.49 -5.10 3.13
CA GLY A 166 -2.81 -3.83 3.79
C GLY A 166 -1.97 -3.57 5.04
N THR A 167 -1.75 -4.59 5.87
CA THR A 167 -0.94 -4.45 7.08
C THR A 167 0.56 -4.24 6.82
N ASN A 168 1.06 -4.75 5.69
CA ASN A 168 2.49 -4.69 5.34
C ASN A 168 2.88 -3.44 4.55
N THR A 169 1.93 -2.79 3.85
CA THR A 169 2.22 -1.66 2.95
C THR A 169 1.49 -0.38 3.30
N ALA A 170 0.90 -0.30 4.47
CA ALA A 170 0.08 0.84 4.88
C ALA A 170 0.86 2.15 5.00
N HIS A 171 0.19 3.21 4.59
CA HIS A 171 0.55 4.58 4.90
C HIS A 171 -0.26 5.07 6.11
N TYR A 172 0.17 6.13 6.77
CA TYR A 172 -0.52 6.66 7.94
C TYR A 172 -1.00 8.09 7.68
N ALA A 173 -2.30 8.33 7.76
CA ALA A 173 -2.86 9.67 7.60
C ALA A 173 -2.38 10.63 8.68
N GLN A 174 -2.14 10.11 9.88
CA GLN A 174 -1.61 10.82 11.05
C GLN A 174 -0.27 10.19 11.47
N LYS A 175 0.50 10.90 12.29
CA LYS A 175 1.70 10.30 12.89
C LYS A 175 1.29 9.05 13.69
N PRO A 176 1.89 7.88 13.40
CA PRO A 176 1.50 6.64 14.07
C PRO A 176 1.78 6.69 15.57
N ILE A 177 0.93 6.01 16.32
CA ILE A 177 1.12 5.76 17.75
C ILE A 177 2.14 4.63 17.88
N PRO A 178 3.22 4.78 18.67
CA PRO A 178 4.16 3.71 18.91
C PRO A 178 3.54 2.64 19.81
N TYR A 179 3.94 1.39 19.65
CA TYR A 179 3.64 0.34 20.63
C TYR A 179 4.27 0.67 21.97
N THR A 180 3.52 0.48 23.05
CA THR A 180 3.99 0.75 24.41
C THR A 180 4.15 -0.51 25.24
N HIS A 181 3.64 -1.64 24.76
CA HIS A 181 3.68 -2.92 25.46
C HIS A 181 4.09 -4.04 24.51
N ASP A 182 5.09 -4.81 24.95
CA ASP A 182 5.54 -6.04 24.31
C ASP A 182 5.05 -7.23 25.15
N ARG A 183 4.29 -8.12 24.52
CA ARG A 183 3.73 -9.33 25.15
C ARG A 183 4.50 -10.56 24.70
N GLU A 184 4.60 -11.55 25.58
CA GLU A 184 4.96 -12.89 25.15
C GLU A 184 3.81 -13.49 24.32
N GLY A 185 4.12 -13.92 23.09
CA GLY A 185 3.13 -14.41 22.13
C GLY A 185 2.60 -13.30 21.22
N PHE A 186 1.57 -13.61 20.47
CA PHE A 186 0.91 -12.66 19.58
C PHE A 186 -0.62 -12.78 19.69
N GLU A 187 -1.29 -11.66 19.53
CA GLU A 187 -2.74 -11.62 19.37
C GLU A 187 -3.09 -10.52 18.37
N THR A 188 -3.77 -10.93 17.29
CA THR A 188 -4.26 -10.00 16.29
C THR A 188 -5.73 -10.29 16.00
N THR A 189 -6.56 -9.26 16.11
CA THR A 189 -7.98 -9.33 15.77
C THR A 189 -8.28 -8.35 14.65
N PHE A 190 -8.93 -8.85 13.60
CA PHE A 190 -9.42 -8.07 12.47
C PHE A 190 -10.94 -7.97 12.56
N LEU A 191 -11.46 -6.75 12.46
CA LEU A 191 -12.90 -6.44 12.55
C LEU A 191 -13.32 -5.77 11.24
N PHE A 192 -14.01 -6.50 10.38
CA PHE A 192 -14.57 -5.98 9.15
C PHE A 192 -16.02 -5.58 9.37
N PRO A 193 -16.45 -4.39 8.93
CA PRO A 193 -17.86 -4.09 8.86
C PRO A 193 -18.60 -5.14 8.03
N ILE A 194 -19.81 -5.48 8.41
CA ILE A 194 -20.59 -6.50 7.68
C ILE A 194 -20.76 -6.10 6.21
N GLY A 195 -20.45 -7.02 5.31
CA GLY A 195 -20.50 -6.81 3.85
C GLY A 195 -19.33 -6.04 3.25
N GLU A 196 -18.34 -5.64 4.05
CA GLU A 196 -17.23 -4.83 3.56
C GLU A 196 -15.89 -5.55 3.67
N ALA A 197 -14.96 -5.23 2.74
CA ALA A 197 -13.57 -5.67 2.76
C ALA A 197 -12.59 -4.50 2.78
N ASN A 198 -12.94 -3.36 2.18
CA ASN A 198 -12.00 -2.26 1.89
C ASN A 198 -11.63 -1.42 3.11
N ARG A 199 -12.16 -1.76 4.29
CA ARG A 199 -11.81 -1.12 5.56
C ARG A 199 -12.02 -2.08 6.74
N PHE A 200 -11.17 -1.97 7.75
CA PHE A 200 -11.26 -2.80 8.95
C PHE A 200 -10.51 -2.18 10.14
N PHE A 201 -10.87 -2.57 11.35
CA PHE A 201 -9.99 -2.38 12.51
C PHE A 201 -9.06 -3.58 12.67
N MET A 202 -7.82 -3.31 12.98
CA MET A 202 -6.86 -4.30 13.47
C MET A 202 -6.50 -3.96 14.91
N ILE A 203 -6.71 -4.90 15.81
CA ILE A 203 -6.22 -4.83 17.18
C ILE A 203 -4.99 -5.73 17.25
N SER A 204 -3.86 -5.17 17.63
CA SER A 204 -2.62 -5.90 17.85
C SER A 204 -1.97 -5.37 19.12
N ASP A 205 -1.74 -6.26 20.07
CA ASP A 205 -1.26 -5.94 21.42
C ASP A 205 -2.09 -4.83 22.09
N ASP A 206 -1.48 -3.69 22.40
CA ASP A 206 -2.11 -2.55 23.04
C ASP A 206 -2.64 -1.49 22.05
N THR A 207 -2.59 -1.76 20.76
CA THR A 207 -2.91 -0.77 19.73
C THR A 207 -4.05 -1.25 18.85
N VAL A 208 -5.02 -0.37 18.62
CA VAL A 208 -6.03 -0.53 17.58
C VAL A 208 -5.80 0.47 16.46
N SER A 209 -5.84 -0.02 15.22
CA SER A 209 -5.65 0.78 14.00
C SER A 209 -6.81 0.57 13.04
N PHE A 210 -7.32 1.65 12.46
CA PHE A 210 -8.35 1.58 11.42
C PHE A 210 -7.71 1.75 10.04
N TYR A 211 -7.77 0.69 9.26
CA TYR A 211 -7.28 0.62 7.88
C TYR A 211 -8.40 0.91 6.90
N LYS A 212 -8.09 1.66 5.88
CA LYS A 212 -8.99 1.98 4.77
C LYS A 212 -8.24 1.93 3.45
N LEU A 213 -8.86 1.33 2.42
CA LEU A 213 -8.40 1.48 1.05
C LEU A 213 -8.83 2.86 0.54
N GLN A 214 -7.87 3.68 0.14
CA GLN A 214 -8.08 5.03 -0.36
C GLN A 214 -7.16 5.29 -1.55
N ASP A 215 -7.74 5.60 -2.72
CA ASP A 215 -6.97 5.82 -3.95
C ASP A 215 -6.04 4.66 -4.32
N ASP A 216 -6.46 3.41 -4.05
CA ASP A 216 -5.70 2.18 -4.18
C ASP A 216 -4.52 2.04 -3.19
N PHE A 217 -4.44 2.89 -2.19
CA PHE A 217 -3.48 2.77 -1.09
C PHE A 217 -4.16 2.28 0.18
N PHE A 218 -3.44 1.49 0.95
CA PHE A 218 -3.85 1.14 2.30
C PHE A 218 -3.43 2.25 3.25
N VAL A 219 -4.40 2.88 3.90
CA VAL A 219 -4.13 4.04 4.76
C VAL A 219 -4.72 3.80 6.15
N VAL A 220 -3.88 3.91 7.18
CA VAL A 220 -4.33 3.96 8.56
C VAL A 220 -4.81 5.37 8.85
N THR A 221 -6.12 5.52 9.11
CA THR A 221 -6.76 6.82 9.28
C THR A 221 -7.11 7.16 10.72
N TRP A 222 -7.07 6.15 11.60
CA TRP A 222 -7.28 6.31 13.03
C TRP A 222 -6.49 5.25 13.79
N GLN A 223 -5.97 5.63 14.96
CA GLN A 223 -5.35 4.73 15.91
C GLN A 223 -5.66 5.13 17.34
N ALA A 224 -5.58 4.18 18.27
CA ALA A 224 -5.64 4.41 19.69
C ALA A 224 -4.88 3.32 20.47
N HIS A 225 -4.47 3.62 21.70
CA HIS A 225 -4.06 2.61 22.65
C HIS A 225 -5.25 1.98 23.37
N ILE A 226 -5.13 0.70 23.70
CA ILE A 226 -6.04 -0.04 24.55
C ILE A 226 -5.28 -0.31 25.86
N PRO A 227 -5.87 0.00 27.04
CA PRO A 227 -5.21 -0.29 28.31
C PRO A 227 -4.88 -1.77 28.45
N VAL A 228 -3.62 -2.06 28.74
CA VAL A 228 -3.16 -3.44 28.97
C VAL A 228 -3.55 -3.88 30.37
N GLY A 229 -4.11 -5.08 30.50
CA GLY A 229 -4.55 -5.61 31.78
C GLY A 229 -5.08 -7.03 31.69
N GLN A 230 -5.86 -7.45 32.68
CA GLN A 230 -6.44 -8.79 32.71
C GLN A 230 -7.65 -9.00 31.77
N LYS A 231 -8.21 -7.91 31.21
CA LYS A 231 -9.32 -7.98 30.28
C LYS A 231 -8.86 -8.20 28.85
N ASP A 232 -9.69 -8.87 28.09
CA ASP A 232 -9.56 -9.05 26.65
C ASP A 232 -9.54 -7.70 25.91
N THR A 233 -8.54 -7.48 25.03
CA THR A 233 -8.36 -6.21 24.31
C THR A 233 -9.51 -5.90 23.39
N LEU A 234 -10.10 -6.91 22.74
CA LEU A 234 -11.28 -6.75 21.89
C LEU A 234 -12.47 -6.24 22.71
N GLN A 235 -12.70 -6.82 23.90
CA GLN A 235 -13.79 -6.34 24.75
C GLN A 235 -13.58 -4.91 25.20
N LEU A 236 -12.36 -4.53 25.60
CA LEU A 236 -12.05 -3.13 25.97
C LEU A 236 -12.29 -2.17 24.80
N PHE A 237 -11.94 -2.56 23.58
CA PHE A 237 -12.24 -1.77 22.38
C PHE A 237 -13.75 -1.60 22.17
N LEU A 238 -14.52 -2.67 22.28
CA LEU A 238 -15.99 -2.63 22.14
C LEU A 238 -16.65 -1.77 23.23
N GLU A 239 -16.12 -1.78 24.47
CA GLU A 239 -16.51 -0.90 25.56
C GLU A 239 -16.04 0.55 25.39
N ASN A 240 -15.36 0.88 24.27
CA ASN A 240 -14.75 2.18 23.99
C ASN A 240 -13.71 2.63 25.04
N LYS A 241 -12.98 1.66 25.62
CA LYS A 241 -11.91 1.90 26.58
C LYS A 241 -10.59 2.08 25.81
N VAL A 242 -10.41 3.26 25.22
CA VAL A 242 -9.21 3.61 24.43
C VAL A 242 -8.62 4.93 24.92
N THR A 243 -7.31 5.10 24.72
CA THR A 243 -6.54 6.31 25.04
C THR A 243 -5.67 6.73 23.86
N ASP A 244 -5.02 7.88 23.95
CA ASP A 244 -4.02 8.36 23.00
C ASP A 244 -4.44 8.27 21.54
N THR A 245 -5.63 8.78 21.24
CA THR A 245 -6.23 8.64 19.92
C THR A 245 -5.63 9.60 18.90
N THR A 246 -5.48 9.14 17.65
CA THR A 246 -5.15 9.97 16.48
C THR A 246 -6.19 9.80 15.39
N GLY A 247 -6.55 10.90 14.71
CA GLY A 247 -7.59 10.89 13.68
C GLY A 247 -9.01 10.79 14.26
N SER A 248 -9.99 10.55 13.38
CA SER A 248 -11.40 10.43 13.76
C SER A 248 -11.81 8.96 13.75
N LYS A 249 -12.29 8.46 14.90
CA LYS A 249 -12.78 7.08 15.03
C LYS A 249 -14.02 6.89 14.16
N PRO A 250 -14.06 5.90 13.26
CA PRO A 250 -15.27 5.57 12.51
C PRO A 250 -16.33 4.94 13.42
N GLU A 251 -17.60 5.32 13.20
CA GLU A 251 -18.73 4.71 13.89
C GLU A 251 -19.23 3.48 13.13
N ILE A 252 -18.83 2.31 13.58
CA ILE A 252 -19.23 1.01 13.04
C ILE A 252 -19.69 0.15 14.21
N LYS A 253 -20.81 -0.53 14.08
CA LYS A 253 -21.47 -1.24 15.20
C LYS A 253 -21.54 -2.74 15.03
N GLU A 254 -21.47 -3.24 13.81
CA GLU A 254 -21.54 -4.67 13.54
C GLU A 254 -20.31 -5.12 12.74
N PHE A 255 -19.74 -6.27 13.14
CA PHE A 255 -18.52 -6.77 12.54
C PHE A 255 -18.57 -8.27 12.27
N PHE A 256 -17.96 -8.69 11.17
CA PHE A 256 -17.30 -9.98 11.10
C PHE A 256 -15.94 -9.85 11.77
N TYR A 257 -15.57 -10.79 12.65
CA TYR A 257 -14.24 -10.82 13.24
C TYR A 257 -13.45 -12.07 12.84
N TYR A 258 -12.15 -11.88 12.67
CA TYR A 258 -11.14 -12.92 12.57
C TYR A 258 -10.06 -12.64 13.61
N ARG A 259 -9.85 -13.58 14.52
CA ARG A 259 -8.85 -13.47 15.58
C ARG A 259 -7.84 -14.58 15.44
N ASN A 260 -6.56 -14.23 15.47
CA ASN A 260 -5.44 -15.13 15.48
C ASN A 260 -4.55 -14.80 16.68
N SER A 261 -4.35 -15.77 17.55
CA SER A 261 -3.53 -15.62 18.74
C SER A 261 -2.66 -16.85 18.97
N GLY A 262 -1.48 -16.65 19.54
CA GLY A 262 -0.57 -17.76 19.80
C GLY A 262 0.46 -17.43 20.86
N HIS A 263 0.95 -18.49 21.50
CA HIS A 263 2.03 -18.41 22.46
C HIS A 263 2.90 -19.66 22.32
N MET A 264 4.22 -19.48 22.17
CA MET A 264 5.19 -20.56 21.97
C MET A 264 4.76 -21.51 20.83
N THR A 265 4.22 -22.69 21.15
CA THR A 265 3.83 -23.73 20.19
C THR A 265 2.31 -23.84 19.99
N SER A 266 1.53 -22.92 20.55
CA SER A 266 0.07 -22.93 20.43
C SER A 266 -0.45 -21.79 19.54
N THR A 267 -1.44 -22.09 18.71
CA THR A 267 -2.16 -21.12 17.89
C THR A 267 -3.65 -21.35 17.98
N ASN A 268 -4.40 -20.29 18.22
CA ASN A 268 -5.85 -20.28 18.25
C ASN A 268 -6.37 -19.32 17.17
N ILE A 269 -7.23 -19.84 16.30
CA ILE A 269 -7.90 -19.04 15.27
C ILE A 269 -9.39 -19.12 15.55
N THR A 270 -10.05 -17.97 15.62
CA THR A 270 -11.51 -17.88 15.77
C THR A 270 -12.10 -16.90 14.78
N THR A 271 -13.30 -17.20 14.30
CA THR A 271 -14.11 -16.33 13.47
C THR A 271 -15.50 -16.19 14.04
N GLY A 272 -16.17 -15.09 13.75
CA GLY A 272 -17.53 -14.91 14.19
C GLY A 272 -18.13 -13.55 13.84
N LYS A 273 -19.24 -13.25 14.47
CA LYS A 273 -19.97 -11.98 14.35
C LYS A 273 -19.98 -11.24 15.68
N ILE A 274 -19.88 -9.91 15.61
CA ILE A 274 -20.21 -8.99 16.70
C ILE A 274 -21.45 -8.20 16.27
N GLY A 275 -22.52 -8.34 17.03
CA GLY A 275 -23.79 -7.64 16.77
C GLY A 275 -23.77 -6.20 17.24
N MET A 276 -24.83 -5.45 16.93
CA MET A 276 -25.02 -4.05 17.35
C MET A 276 -25.05 -3.85 18.87
N ASP A 277 -25.40 -4.88 19.61
CA ASP A 277 -25.38 -4.93 21.09
C ASP A 277 -24.00 -5.26 21.66
N GLY A 278 -22.99 -5.42 20.81
CA GLY A 278 -21.63 -5.82 21.18
C GLY A 278 -21.49 -7.32 21.52
N LYS A 279 -22.55 -8.12 21.38
CA LYS A 279 -22.50 -9.55 21.65
C LYS A 279 -21.71 -10.28 20.57
N MET A 280 -20.77 -11.10 21.01
CA MET A 280 -19.97 -11.96 20.15
C MET A 280 -20.65 -13.31 19.95
N THR A 281 -20.66 -13.79 18.71
CA THR A 281 -21.10 -15.13 18.33
C THR A 281 -19.98 -15.80 17.55
N GLU A 282 -19.40 -16.86 18.12
CA GLU A 282 -18.36 -17.65 17.45
C GLU A 282 -18.99 -18.50 16.35
N MET A 283 -18.31 -18.57 15.19
CA MET A 283 -18.74 -19.33 14.02
C MET A 283 -17.76 -20.40 13.60
N GLY A 284 -16.51 -20.24 13.95
CA GLY A 284 -15.48 -21.22 13.66
C GLY A 284 -14.29 -21.07 14.59
N VAL A 285 -13.72 -22.21 14.94
CA VAL A 285 -12.53 -22.30 15.79
C VAL A 285 -11.55 -23.31 15.26
N LYS A 286 -10.26 -22.99 15.38
CA LYS A 286 -9.16 -23.93 15.17
C LYS A 286 -8.10 -23.70 16.24
N ARG A 287 -7.75 -24.78 16.97
CA ARG A 287 -6.69 -24.78 17.98
C ARG A 287 -5.59 -25.76 17.58
N ILE A 288 -4.37 -25.27 17.57
CA ILE A 288 -3.18 -26.02 17.21
C ILE A 288 -2.24 -26.01 18.41
N ALA A 289 -1.63 -27.15 18.74
CA ALA A 289 -0.57 -27.25 19.72
C ALA A 289 0.58 -28.12 19.15
N GLY A 290 1.76 -27.53 18.98
CA GLY A 290 2.81 -28.11 18.16
C GLY A 290 2.35 -28.26 16.72
N ASP A 291 2.50 -29.46 16.17
CA ASP A 291 2.05 -29.81 14.79
C ASP A 291 0.65 -30.42 14.76
N GLU A 292 -0.04 -30.51 15.90
CA GLU A 292 -1.35 -31.19 16.01
C GLU A 292 -2.51 -30.21 16.08
N ILE A 293 -3.54 -30.44 15.28
CA ILE A 293 -4.84 -29.78 15.43
C ILE A 293 -5.57 -30.43 16.60
N LYS A 294 -5.74 -29.70 17.69
CA LYS A 294 -6.46 -30.15 18.89
C LYS A 294 -7.97 -29.95 18.79
N GLU A 295 -8.40 -28.97 18.03
CA GLU A 295 -9.80 -28.68 17.81
C GLU A 295 -9.98 -27.97 16.46
N GLN A 296 -11.00 -28.35 15.71
CA GLN A 296 -11.46 -27.60 14.54
C GLN A 296 -12.97 -27.81 14.37
N SER A 297 -13.72 -26.72 14.35
CA SER A 297 -15.16 -26.74 14.13
C SER A 297 -15.63 -25.45 13.45
N GLY A 298 -16.79 -25.50 12.82
CA GLY A 298 -17.40 -24.35 12.16
C GLY A 298 -16.63 -23.85 10.93
N SER A 299 -16.91 -22.60 10.52
CA SER A 299 -16.34 -21.97 9.33
C SER A 299 -15.22 -21.01 9.70
N LEU A 300 -14.05 -21.19 9.11
CA LEU A 300 -12.92 -20.25 9.19
C LEU A 300 -12.80 -19.34 7.96
N ALA A 301 -13.78 -19.36 7.06
CA ALA A 301 -13.84 -18.42 5.95
C ALA A 301 -13.93 -16.97 6.48
N LEU A 302 -13.29 -16.03 5.81
CA LEU A 302 -13.28 -14.63 6.22
C LEU A 302 -14.58 -13.90 5.86
N LYS A 303 -15.72 -14.58 6.06
CA LYS A 303 -17.07 -14.02 5.89
C LYS A 303 -18.08 -14.83 6.67
N LEU A 304 -19.25 -14.25 6.96
CA LEU A 304 -20.41 -14.99 7.46
C LEU A 304 -21.01 -15.87 6.34
N LEU A 305 -21.76 -16.89 6.70
CA LEU A 305 -22.31 -17.86 5.74
C LEU A 305 -23.14 -17.18 4.64
N ASP A 306 -24.06 -16.30 5.04
CA ASP A 306 -24.99 -15.61 4.14
C ASP A 306 -24.59 -14.14 3.90
N GLU A 307 -23.33 -13.78 4.14
CA GLU A 307 -22.87 -12.40 3.99
C GLU A 307 -22.73 -12.03 2.52
N ILE A 308 -23.41 -10.96 2.13
CA ILE A 308 -23.34 -10.38 0.79
C ILE A 308 -22.47 -9.13 0.85
N ARG A 309 -21.69 -8.91 -0.18
CA ARG A 309 -20.87 -7.72 -0.32
C ARG A 309 -21.76 -6.50 -0.49
N ALA A 310 -21.62 -5.52 0.41
CA ALA A 310 -22.41 -4.28 0.44
C ALA A 310 -21.68 -3.09 -0.22
N GLU A 311 -20.36 -3.21 -0.46
CA GLU A 311 -19.58 -2.15 -1.08
C GLU A 311 -19.97 -2.01 -2.55
N THR A 312 -20.52 -0.85 -2.91
CA THR A 312 -20.66 -0.46 -4.33
C THR A 312 -19.29 -0.05 -4.87
N ASN A 313 -18.98 -0.49 -6.08
CA ASN A 313 -17.79 -0.06 -6.82
C ASN A 313 -17.79 1.49 -6.91
N GLN A 314 -16.81 2.13 -6.26
CA GLN A 314 -16.53 3.55 -6.45
C GLN A 314 -15.57 3.75 -7.61
#